data_4d3815a0a96741df1c48d388da9cc12d
#
_entry.id   4d3815a0a96741df1c48d388da9cc12d
#
_cell.length_a   1.000
_cell.length_b   1.000
_cell.length_c   1.000
_cell.angle_alpha   90.00
_cell.angle_beta   90.00
_cell.angle_gamma   90.00
#
_symmetry.space_group_name_H-M   'P 1'
#
loop_
_entity.id
_entity.type
_entity.pdbx_description
1 polymer ?
#
loop_
_entity_poly.entity_id
_entity_poly.type
_entity_poly.pdbx_seq_one_letter_code
_entity_poly.pdbx_strand_id
1 'polypeptide(L)'
;FIVLRKSAYKKIAEDRFSLLEEVKQVNIGNARSATLSIGLGLNTATYALSYQYARVAIDLALARGGDQAVIKDCSGITYFGGKKEQTAKNTRVKARVKAEALREFIVTKDRVLVMGHKIADPDSFGACMGIYRAAVSLEKKAHIIVNTVTESVRPLYNEIVESPAYEDDIFLTSDEAMDYITDNTMVIVVDTNKPQM
;
A
#
# COMPACT_ATOMS: atom_id res chain seq x y z
N PHE A 1 -5.97 -13.84 -15.57
CA PHE A 1 -4.98 -14.01 -16.63
C PHE A 1 -5.68 -14.37 -17.95
N ILE A 2 -5.34 -13.65 -19.05
CA ILE A 2 -5.97 -13.83 -20.36
C ILE A 2 -4.87 -14.01 -21.39
N VAL A 3 -5.03 -14.97 -22.30
CA VAL A 3 -4.16 -15.16 -23.46
C VAL A 3 -4.86 -14.56 -24.68
N LEU A 4 -4.20 -13.60 -25.33
CA LEU A 4 -4.71 -12.93 -26.51
C LEU A 4 -4.00 -13.38 -27.79
N ARG A 5 -4.74 -13.49 -28.89
CA ARG A 5 -4.14 -13.62 -30.22
C ARG A 5 -3.49 -12.29 -30.63
N LYS A 6 -2.39 -12.38 -31.39
CA LYS A 6 -1.68 -11.18 -31.89
C LYS A 6 -2.57 -10.22 -32.69
N SER A 7 -3.57 -10.77 -33.41
CA SER A 7 -4.55 -9.96 -34.15
C SER A 7 -5.48 -9.16 -33.23
N ALA A 8 -5.90 -9.74 -32.10
CA ALA A 8 -6.71 -9.03 -31.10
C ALA A 8 -5.91 -7.92 -30.41
N TYR A 9 -4.66 -8.22 -30.04
CA TYR A 9 -3.75 -7.21 -29.48
C TYR A 9 -3.57 -6.02 -30.45
N LYS A 10 -3.33 -6.27 -31.76
CA LYS A 10 -3.16 -5.18 -32.73
C LYS A 10 -4.36 -4.23 -32.74
N LYS A 11 -5.58 -4.76 -32.76
CA LYS A 11 -6.80 -3.93 -32.73
C LYS A 11 -6.87 -3.04 -31.47
N ILE A 12 -6.59 -3.62 -30.29
CA ILE A 12 -6.60 -2.87 -29.03
C ILE A 12 -5.50 -1.81 -29.00
N ALA A 13 -4.33 -2.10 -29.55
CA ALA A 13 -3.20 -1.17 -29.60
C ALA A 13 -3.44 -0.02 -30.59
N GLU A 14 -4.03 -0.31 -31.78
CA GLU A 14 -4.43 0.69 -32.77
C GLU A 14 -5.44 1.68 -32.21
N ASP A 15 -6.38 1.18 -31.40
CA ASP A 15 -7.38 1.95 -30.68
C ASP A 15 -6.86 2.60 -29.38
N ARG A 16 -5.55 2.54 -29.15
CA ARG A 16 -4.88 3.14 -28.00
C ARG A 16 -5.48 2.73 -26.65
N PHE A 17 -6.02 1.51 -26.55
CA PHE A 17 -6.67 1.01 -25.34
C PHE A 17 -7.87 1.87 -24.91
N SER A 18 -8.77 2.25 -25.82
CA SER A 18 -10.00 3.02 -25.53
C SER A 18 -10.84 2.40 -24.43
N LEU A 19 -10.77 1.07 -24.26
CA LEU A 19 -11.44 0.33 -23.20
C LEU A 19 -11.11 0.87 -21.77
N LEU A 20 -9.98 1.55 -21.57
CA LEU A 20 -9.65 2.20 -20.30
C LEU A 20 -10.61 3.35 -19.98
N GLU A 21 -11.02 4.10 -21.00
CA GLU A 21 -11.99 5.19 -20.84
C GLU A 21 -13.43 4.66 -20.84
N GLU A 22 -13.73 3.62 -21.60
CA GLU A 22 -15.05 2.98 -21.62
C GLU A 22 -15.43 2.40 -20.25
N VAL A 23 -14.49 1.75 -19.56
CA VAL A 23 -14.70 1.20 -18.22
C VAL A 23 -15.07 2.30 -17.21
N LYS A 24 -14.55 3.51 -17.35
CA LYS A 24 -14.90 4.64 -16.47
C LYS A 24 -16.34 5.09 -16.59
N GLN A 25 -16.97 4.82 -17.74
CA GLN A 25 -18.38 5.16 -17.99
C GLN A 25 -19.34 4.12 -17.40
N VAL A 26 -18.82 2.95 -16.98
CA VAL A 26 -19.64 1.91 -16.36
C VAL A 26 -20.06 2.34 -14.97
N ASN A 27 -21.34 2.65 -14.84
CA ASN A 27 -21.96 3.00 -13.54
C ASN A 27 -22.66 1.77 -12.96
N ILE A 28 -22.09 1.24 -11.88
CA ILE A 28 -22.64 0.10 -11.14
C ILE A 28 -23.27 0.53 -9.80
N GLY A 29 -23.64 1.82 -9.69
CA GLY A 29 -24.20 2.39 -8.46
C GLY A 29 -23.17 2.81 -7.41
N ASN A 30 -21.89 2.84 -7.76
CA ASN A 30 -20.81 3.23 -6.86
C ASN A 30 -20.55 4.73 -6.92
N ALA A 31 -20.14 5.30 -5.80
CA ALA A 31 -19.68 6.70 -5.71
C ALA A 31 -18.35 6.96 -6.43
N ARG A 32 -17.64 5.92 -6.88
CA ARG A 32 -16.36 6.01 -7.61
C ARG A 32 -16.47 5.33 -8.96
N SER A 33 -15.88 5.94 -9.99
CA SER A 33 -15.75 5.34 -11.31
C SER A 33 -14.91 4.07 -11.24
N ALA A 34 -15.31 3.04 -11.99
CA ALA A 34 -14.49 1.87 -12.20
C ALA A 34 -13.22 2.27 -12.97
N THR A 35 -12.09 1.66 -12.64
CA THR A 35 -10.82 1.82 -13.37
C THR A 35 -10.26 0.46 -13.75
N LEU A 36 -9.48 0.41 -14.82
CA LEU A 36 -8.87 -0.81 -15.32
C LEU A 36 -7.36 -0.63 -15.42
N SER A 37 -6.62 -1.58 -14.87
CA SER A 37 -5.16 -1.66 -15.04
C SER A 37 -4.81 -2.92 -15.81
N ILE A 38 -3.97 -2.81 -16.84
CA ILE A 38 -3.63 -3.89 -17.75
C ILE A 38 -2.11 -4.04 -17.83
N GLY A 39 -1.61 -5.25 -17.63
CA GLY A 39 -0.22 -5.62 -17.91
C GLY A 39 -0.16 -6.64 -19.06
N LEU A 40 0.62 -6.37 -20.08
CA LEU A 40 0.80 -7.23 -21.25
C LEU A 40 2.27 -7.63 -21.43
N GLY A 41 2.50 -8.93 -21.69
CA GLY A 41 3.79 -9.47 -22.11
C GLY A 41 3.71 -9.90 -23.58
N LEU A 42 4.58 -9.37 -24.42
CA LEU A 42 4.58 -9.59 -25.86
C LEU A 42 5.92 -10.07 -26.39
N ASN A 43 5.88 -10.65 -27.60
CA ASN A 43 7.06 -10.99 -28.41
C ASN A 43 8.11 -11.82 -27.65
N THR A 44 7.67 -12.77 -26.87
CA THR A 44 8.54 -13.68 -26.11
C THR A 44 8.59 -15.07 -26.76
N ALA A 45 9.64 -15.83 -26.45
CA ALA A 45 9.83 -17.17 -26.97
C ALA A 45 8.88 -18.22 -26.37
N THR A 46 8.33 -17.95 -25.17
CA THR A 46 7.47 -18.89 -24.44
C THR A 46 6.32 -18.18 -23.74
N TYR A 47 5.23 -18.91 -23.50
CA TYR A 47 4.11 -18.39 -22.70
C TYR A 47 4.51 -18.06 -21.25
N ALA A 48 5.43 -18.84 -20.67
CA ALA A 48 5.94 -18.58 -19.33
C ALA A 48 6.65 -17.22 -19.26
N LEU A 49 7.47 -16.89 -20.24
CA LEU A 49 8.14 -15.59 -20.32
C LEU A 49 7.14 -14.46 -20.61
N SER A 50 6.14 -14.70 -21.48
CA SER A 50 5.03 -13.73 -21.69
C SER A 50 4.30 -13.43 -20.37
N TYR A 51 4.06 -14.45 -19.55
CA TYR A 51 3.44 -14.29 -18.24
C TYR A 51 4.32 -13.46 -17.30
N GLN A 52 5.61 -13.74 -17.22
CA GLN A 52 6.54 -12.96 -16.40
C GLN A 52 6.57 -11.49 -16.84
N TYR A 53 6.58 -11.23 -18.15
CA TYR A 53 6.53 -9.87 -18.68
C TYR A 53 5.20 -9.17 -18.34
N ALA A 54 4.08 -9.87 -18.44
CA ALA A 54 2.78 -9.34 -18.07
C ALA A 54 2.69 -9.01 -16.56
N ARG A 55 3.31 -9.84 -15.69
CA ARG A 55 3.41 -9.57 -14.25
C ARG A 55 4.20 -8.30 -13.98
N VAL A 56 5.38 -8.17 -14.55
CA VAL A 56 6.18 -6.93 -14.41
C VAL A 56 5.40 -5.72 -14.94
N ALA A 57 4.71 -5.87 -16.05
CA ALA A 57 3.94 -4.77 -16.65
C ALA A 57 2.76 -4.33 -15.77
N ILE A 58 2.01 -5.27 -15.15
CA ILE A 58 0.91 -4.90 -14.26
C ILE A 58 1.42 -4.26 -12.96
N ASP A 59 2.53 -4.73 -12.40
CA ASP A 59 3.15 -4.15 -11.22
C ASP A 59 3.58 -2.69 -11.49
N LEU A 60 4.15 -2.42 -12.68
CA LEU A 60 4.47 -1.06 -13.12
C LEU A 60 3.23 -0.18 -13.31
N ALA A 61 2.13 -0.75 -13.85
CA ALA A 61 0.87 -0.02 -13.97
C ALA A 61 0.33 0.40 -12.59
N LEU A 62 0.32 -0.52 -11.64
CA LEU A 62 -0.17 -0.28 -10.28
C LEU A 62 0.74 0.68 -9.51
N ALA A 63 2.05 0.54 -9.61
CA ALA A 63 3.02 1.45 -8.98
C ALA A 63 2.87 2.91 -9.45
N ARG A 64 2.31 3.13 -10.65
CA ARG A 64 2.02 4.46 -11.21
C ARG A 64 0.59 4.96 -10.90
N GLY A 65 -0.14 4.25 -10.04
CA GLY A 65 -1.49 4.61 -9.62
C GLY A 65 -2.62 3.92 -10.39
N GLY A 66 -2.31 2.91 -11.21
CA GLY A 66 -3.30 2.17 -12.00
C GLY A 66 -3.90 2.97 -13.15
N ASP A 67 -5.10 2.55 -13.61
CA ASP A 67 -5.86 3.22 -14.68
C ASP A 67 -5.07 3.38 -15.98
N GLN A 68 -4.30 2.36 -16.36
CA GLN A 68 -3.43 2.37 -17.54
C GLN A 68 -3.13 0.96 -18.05
N ALA A 69 -2.71 0.86 -19.30
CA ALA A 69 -2.14 -0.34 -19.85
C ALA A 69 -0.63 -0.18 -20.01
N VAL A 70 0.11 -1.17 -19.53
CA VAL A 70 1.55 -1.26 -19.67
C VAL A 70 1.89 -2.51 -20.45
N ILE A 71 2.72 -2.35 -21.46
CA ILE A 71 3.19 -3.44 -22.32
C ILE A 71 4.68 -3.60 -22.11
N LYS A 72 5.09 -4.83 -21.83
CA LYS A 72 6.51 -5.20 -21.80
C LYS A 72 6.80 -6.20 -22.91
N ASP A 73 7.81 -5.90 -23.72
CA ASP A 73 8.38 -6.82 -24.69
C ASP A 73 9.91 -6.88 -24.56
N CYS A 74 10.58 -7.56 -25.46
CA CYS A 74 12.04 -7.66 -25.48
C CYS A 74 12.74 -6.33 -25.82
N SER A 75 12.03 -5.37 -26.42
CA SER A 75 12.57 -4.05 -26.81
C SER A 75 12.39 -2.98 -25.73
N GLY A 76 11.47 -3.20 -24.77
CA GLY A 76 11.24 -2.24 -23.70
C GLY A 76 9.84 -2.25 -23.11
N ILE A 77 9.43 -1.11 -22.59
CA ILE A 77 8.15 -0.92 -21.92
C ILE A 77 7.41 0.25 -22.58
N THR A 78 6.15 0.02 -22.93
CA THR A 78 5.25 1.03 -23.50
C THR A 78 4.05 1.25 -22.60
N TYR A 79 3.62 2.49 -22.45
CA TYR A 79 2.50 2.90 -21.61
C TYR A 79 1.36 3.49 -22.43
N PHE A 80 0.12 3.12 -22.09
CA PHE A 80 -1.11 3.67 -22.66
C PHE A 80 -2.06 4.08 -21.54
N GLY A 81 -2.72 5.23 -21.68
CA GLY A 81 -3.54 5.80 -20.60
C GLY A 81 -2.68 6.32 -19.46
N GLY A 82 -3.31 6.47 -18.30
CA GLY A 82 -2.68 7.07 -17.12
C GLY A 82 -2.56 8.60 -17.22
N LYS A 83 -2.86 9.30 -16.15
CA LYS A 83 -2.65 10.75 -16.07
C LYS A 83 -1.14 11.01 -15.95
N LYS A 84 -0.55 11.63 -16.97
CA LYS A 84 0.86 12.06 -16.96
C LYS A 84 1.15 12.87 -15.69
N GLU A 85 2.19 12.46 -14.94
CA GLU A 85 3.00 13.21 -13.93
C GLU A 85 2.31 14.11 -12.89
N GLN A 86 1.11 14.62 -13.12
CA GLN A 86 0.40 15.43 -12.11
C GLN A 86 -0.03 14.60 -10.87
N THR A 87 -0.25 13.29 -11.04
CA THR A 87 -0.67 12.42 -9.95
C THR A 87 0.48 12.21 -8.94
N ALA A 88 1.72 12.07 -9.40
CA ALA A 88 2.87 11.89 -8.51
C ALA A 88 3.16 13.15 -7.68
N LYS A 89 3.08 14.35 -8.28
CA LYS A 89 3.22 15.62 -7.55
C LYS A 89 2.06 15.85 -6.58
N ASN A 90 0.82 15.61 -7.02
CA ASN A 90 -0.36 15.74 -6.16
C ASN A 90 -0.38 14.72 -5.02
N THR A 91 0.09 13.49 -5.26
CA THR A 91 0.18 12.46 -4.21
C THR A 91 1.25 12.82 -3.19
N ARG A 92 2.42 13.32 -3.60
CA ARG A 92 3.48 13.77 -2.68
C ARG A 92 3.03 14.97 -1.85
N VAL A 93 2.37 15.95 -2.45
CA VAL A 93 1.84 17.12 -1.72
C VAL A 93 0.76 16.68 -0.73
N LYS A 94 -0.19 15.83 -1.17
CA LYS A 94 -1.23 15.28 -0.27
C LYS A 94 -0.64 14.42 0.84
N ALA A 95 0.37 13.60 0.55
CA ALA A 95 1.06 12.80 1.56
C ALA A 95 1.76 13.69 2.58
N ARG A 96 2.46 14.75 2.13
CA ARG A 96 3.11 15.72 3.02
C ARG A 96 2.12 16.46 3.92
N VAL A 97 1.00 16.92 3.35
CA VAL A 97 -0.05 17.59 4.13
C VAL A 97 -0.66 16.66 5.18
N LYS A 98 -0.91 15.39 4.81
CA LYS A 98 -1.41 14.38 5.77
C LYS A 98 -0.39 14.04 6.85
N ALA A 99 0.89 13.92 6.47
CA ALA A 99 1.97 13.67 7.42
C ALA A 99 2.13 14.83 8.41
N GLU A 100 2.03 16.08 7.95
CA GLU A 100 2.09 17.26 8.83
C GLU A 100 0.87 17.31 9.77
N ALA A 101 -0.34 17.03 9.27
CA ALA A 101 -1.52 16.94 10.11
C ALA A 101 -1.40 15.83 11.17
N LEU A 102 -0.88 14.64 10.78
CA LEU A 102 -0.61 13.56 11.73
C LEU A 102 0.41 13.97 12.77
N ARG A 103 1.49 14.63 12.36
CA ARG A 103 2.51 15.18 13.25
C ARG A 103 1.90 16.13 14.28
N GLU A 104 1.06 17.07 13.85
CA GLU A 104 0.38 18.00 14.75
C GLU A 104 -0.52 17.26 15.76
N PHE A 105 -1.26 16.26 15.32
CA PHE A 105 -2.06 15.44 16.25
C PHE A 105 -1.18 14.72 17.26
N ILE A 106 -0.08 14.10 16.85
CA ILE A 106 0.84 13.40 17.75
C ILE A 106 1.43 14.37 18.78
N VAL A 107 1.86 15.56 18.35
CA VAL A 107 2.50 16.57 19.22
C VAL A 107 1.56 17.03 20.36
N THR A 108 0.24 17.08 20.10
CA THR A 108 -0.75 17.46 21.12
C THR A 108 -1.03 16.39 22.17
N LYS A 109 -0.50 15.17 22.00
CA LYS A 109 -0.75 14.04 22.89
C LYS A 109 0.48 13.68 23.69
N ASP A 110 0.27 13.03 24.85
CA ASP A 110 1.36 12.55 25.70
C ASP A 110 1.79 11.14 25.29
N ARG A 111 0.85 10.33 24.83
CA ARG A 111 1.05 8.92 24.50
C ARG A 111 0.44 8.56 23.17
N VAL A 112 1.08 7.62 22.47
CA VAL A 112 0.61 7.08 21.18
C VAL A 112 0.57 5.56 21.26
N LEU A 113 -0.59 4.99 20.99
CA LEU A 113 -0.75 3.56 20.80
C LEU A 113 -1.01 3.30 19.31
N VAL A 114 -0.28 2.36 18.75
CA VAL A 114 -0.40 2.00 17.34
C VAL A 114 -0.87 0.56 17.23
N MET A 115 -1.85 0.30 16.37
CA MET A 115 -2.33 -1.05 16.12
C MET A 115 -2.61 -1.27 14.64
N GLY A 116 -2.39 -2.49 14.19
CA GLY A 116 -2.77 -2.97 12.87
C GLY A 116 -4.01 -3.87 12.92
N HIS A 117 -4.24 -4.62 11.85
CA HIS A 117 -5.30 -5.64 11.84
C HIS A 117 -4.92 -6.87 12.69
N LYS A 118 -5.94 -7.64 13.10
CA LYS A 118 -5.82 -8.74 14.08
C LYS A 118 -4.79 -9.82 13.71
N ILE A 119 -4.67 -10.16 12.44
CA ILE A 119 -3.69 -11.14 11.94
C ILE A 119 -2.57 -10.34 11.29
N ALA A 120 -1.56 -9.94 12.08
CA ALA A 120 -0.47 -9.12 11.59
C ALA A 120 0.27 -9.78 10.41
N ASP A 121 0.48 -9.01 9.36
CA ASP A 121 1.38 -9.32 8.25
C ASP A 121 2.55 -8.32 8.21
N PRO A 122 3.59 -8.54 7.39
CA PRO A 122 4.75 -7.65 7.33
C PRO A 122 4.40 -6.19 6.96
N ASP A 123 3.37 -5.96 6.14
CA ASP A 123 2.96 -4.62 5.73
C ASP A 123 2.32 -3.86 6.90
N SER A 124 1.40 -4.49 7.60
CA SER A 124 0.77 -3.95 8.80
C SER A 124 1.80 -3.69 9.90
N PHE A 125 2.68 -4.66 10.14
CA PHE A 125 3.73 -4.54 11.14
C PHE A 125 4.71 -3.41 10.82
N GLY A 126 5.16 -3.31 9.56
CA GLY A 126 6.02 -2.23 9.09
C GLY A 126 5.36 -0.85 9.19
N ALA A 127 4.06 -0.75 8.91
CA ALA A 127 3.31 0.48 9.08
C ALA A 127 3.22 0.90 10.57
N CYS A 128 2.98 -0.06 11.48
CA CYS A 128 3.03 0.20 12.93
C CYS A 128 4.39 0.73 13.36
N MET A 129 5.47 0.08 12.93
CA MET A 129 6.85 0.50 13.25
C MET A 129 7.15 1.91 12.73
N GLY A 130 6.67 2.24 11.52
CA GLY A 130 6.84 3.58 10.95
C GLY A 130 6.19 4.68 11.80
N ILE A 131 4.96 4.45 12.26
CA ILE A 131 4.24 5.39 13.14
C ILE A 131 4.89 5.46 14.53
N TYR A 132 5.27 4.32 15.10
CA TYR A 132 6.01 4.26 16.37
C TYR A 132 7.28 5.14 16.31
N ARG A 133 8.13 4.94 15.28
CA ARG A 133 9.35 5.75 15.09
C ARG A 133 9.06 7.23 14.92
N ALA A 134 7.99 7.57 14.21
CA ALA A 134 7.57 8.96 14.07
C ALA A 134 7.17 9.57 15.43
N ALA A 135 6.42 8.85 16.25
CA ALA A 135 6.03 9.31 17.58
C ALA A 135 7.23 9.47 18.52
N VAL A 136 8.13 8.49 18.57
CA VAL A 136 9.36 8.55 19.37
C VAL A 136 10.28 9.69 18.92
N SER A 137 10.37 9.95 17.61
CA SER A 137 11.15 11.09 17.10
C SER A 137 10.57 12.46 17.48
N LEU A 138 9.32 12.50 17.89
CA LEU A 138 8.62 13.65 18.45
C LEU A 138 8.62 13.66 20.00
N GLU A 139 9.48 12.83 20.61
CA GLU A 139 9.64 12.70 22.07
C GLU A 139 8.34 12.25 22.78
N LYS A 140 7.52 11.44 22.09
CA LYS A 140 6.29 10.88 22.66
C LYS A 140 6.51 9.45 23.11
N LYS A 141 5.89 9.07 24.24
CA LYS A 141 5.79 7.67 24.64
C LYS A 141 4.89 6.94 23.66
N ALA A 142 5.40 5.89 23.04
CA ALA A 142 4.66 5.16 22.02
C ALA A 142 4.81 3.65 22.20
N HIS A 143 3.76 2.89 21.93
CA HIS A 143 3.77 1.44 21.97
C HIS A 143 2.96 0.88 20.80
N ILE A 144 3.28 -0.34 20.40
CA ILE A 144 2.59 -1.08 19.35
C ILE A 144 1.80 -2.21 19.97
N ILE A 145 0.51 -2.28 19.69
CA ILE A 145 -0.36 -3.34 20.19
C ILE A 145 -0.24 -4.56 19.28
N VAL A 146 0.25 -5.68 19.83
CA VAL A 146 0.42 -6.96 19.14
C VAL A 146 -0.08 -8.09 20.03
N ASN A 147 -1.23 -8.67 19.72
CA ASN A 147 -1.78 -9.80 20.46
C ASN A 147 -1.24 -11.16 20.00
N THR A 148 -0.88 -11.26 18.73
CA THR A 148 -0.41 -12.52 18.14
C THR A 148 0.69 -12.24 17.12
N VAL A 149 1.85 -12.85 17.32
CA VAL A 149 2.95 -12.78 16.38
C VAL A 149 2.83 -13.95 15.39
N THR A 150 2.48 -13.64 14.15
CA THR A 150 2.37 -14.63 13.07
C THR A 150 3.76 -15.10 12.61
N GLU A 151 3.84 -16.25 11.95
CA GLU A 151 5.12 -16.79 11.44
C GLU A 151 5.78 -15.84 10.42
N SER A 152 4.99 -15.10 9.64
CA SER A 152 5.49 -14.13 8.66
C SER A 152 6.11 -12.88 9.30
N VAL A 153 5.68 -12.51 10.50
CA VAL A 153 6.16 -11.33 11.23
C VAL A 153 7.23 -11.70 12.27
N ARG A 154 7.26 -12.95 12.73
CA ARG A 154 8.16 -13.42 13.80
C ARG A 154 9.63 -13.02 13.62
N PRO A 155 10.25 -13.14 12.43
CA PRO A 155 11.65 -12.74 12.26
C PRO A 155 11.87 -11.25 12.54
N LEU A 156 10.96 -10.38 12.04
CA LEU A 156 11.02 -8.94 12.26
C LEU A 156 10.78 -8.57 13.72
N TYR A 157 9.82 -9.23 14.34
CA TYR A 157 9.49 -9.04 15.76
C TYR A 157 10.70 -9.36 16.67
N ASN A 158 11.33 -10.52 16.46
CA ASN A 158 12.50 -10.94 17.24
C ASN A 158 13.68 -9.97 17.07
N GLU A 159 13.94 -9.53 15.83
CA GLU A 159 15.00 -8.54 15.55
C GLU A 159 14.80 -7.24 16.33
N ILE A 160 13.56 -6.79 16.47
CA ILE A 160 13.25 -5.57 17.20
C ILE A 160 13.38 -5.78 18.71
N VAL A 161 12.85 -6.88 19.26
CA VAL A 161 12.92 -7.21 20.69
C VAL A 161 14.37 -7.42 21.14
N GLU A 162 15.22 -8.00 20.30
CA GLU A 162 16.63 -8.23 20.61
C GLU A 162 17.51 -6.98 20.40
N SER A 163 16.97 -5.96 19.79
CA SER A 163 17.72 -4.75 19.44
C SER A 163 17.78 -3.74 20.59
N PRO A 164 18.98 -3.35 21.05
CA PRO A 164 19.12 -2.31 22.09
C PRO A 164 18.69 -0.89 21.63
N ALA A 165 18.28 -0.74 20.38
CA ALA A 165 17.79 0.53 19.84
C ALA A 165 16.32 0.82 20.19
N TYR A 166 15.63 -0.14 20.78
CA TYR A 166 14.22 -0.03 21.17
C TYR A 166 14.06 -0.27 22.67
N GLU A 167 12.99 0.28 23.25
CA GLU A 167 12.64 0.05 24.64
C GLU A 167 12.04 -1.35 24.81
N ASP A 168 12.21 -1.97 25.99
CA ASP A 168 11.74 -3.34 26.25
C ASP A 168 10.22 -3.48 26.17
N ASP A 169 9.49 -2.39 26.38
CA ASP A 169 8.02 -2.32 26.39
C ASP A 169 7.43 -1.79 25.07
N ILE A 170 8.19 -1.81 23.95
CA ILE A 170 7.70 -1.37 22.64
C ILE A 170 6.41 -2.08 22.22
N PHE A 171 6.28 -3.36 22.53
CA PHE A 171 5.10 -4.17 22.22
C PHE A 171 4.27 -4.42 23.44
N LEU A 172 2.97 -4.20 23.32
CA LEU A 172 1.97 -4.48 24.36
C LEU A 172 0.89 -5.39 23.81
N THR A 173 0.31 -6.19 24.65
CA THR A 173 -0.99 -6.84 24.38
C THR A 173 -2.13 -5.81 24.51
N SER A 174 -3.32 -6.15 24.00
CA SER A 174 -4.49 -5.28 24.17
C SER A 174 -4.84 -5.04 25.65
N ASP A 175 -4.66 -6.05 26.50
CA ASP A 175 -4.96 -5.94 27.93
C ASP A 175 -3.96 -4.99 28.61
N GLU A 176 -2.68 -5.13 28.35
CA GLU A 176 -1.64 -4.22 28.86
C GLU A 176 -1.84 -2.79 28.34
N ALA A 177 -2.24 -2.63 27.07
CA ALA A 177 -2.47 -1.33 26.48
C ALA A 177 -3.61 -0.56 27.17
N MET A 178 -4.59 -1.25 27.75
CA MET A 178 -5.69 -0.60 28.48
C MET A 178 -5.16 0.19 29.70
N ASP A 179 -4.11 -0.27 30.34
CA ASP A 179 -3.48 0.42 31.46
C ASP A 179 -2.71 1.68 31.04
N TYR A 180 -2.35 1.76 29.76
CA TYR A 180 -1.67 2.93 29.18
C TYR A 180 -2.61 4.01 28.66
N ILE A 181 -3.90 3.71 28.51
CA ILE A 181 -4.87 4.67 27.98
C ILE A 181 -5.19 5.74 29.01
N THR A 182 -5.06 6.99 28.60
CA THR A 182 -5.48 8.18 29.35
C THR A 182 -6.29 9.08 28.43
N ASP A 183 -6.91 10.13 28.98
CA ASP A 183 -7.64 11.14 28.17
C ASP A 183 -6.74 11.83 27.11
N ASN A 184 -5.44 11.79 27.31
CA ASN A 184 -4.44 12.36 26.41
C ASN A 184 -3.67 11.31 25.60
N THR A 185 -4.23 10.13 25.37
CA THR A 185 -3.67 9.08 24.54
C THR A 185 -4.26 9.16 23.13
N MET A 186 -3.41 9.02 22.12
CA MET A 186 -3.82 8.87 20.73
C MET A 186 -3.69 7.41 20.30
N VAL A 187 -4.77 6.84 19.79
CA VAL A 187 -4.74 5.51 19.16
C VAL A 187 -4.72 5.69 17.64
N ILE A 188 -3.71 5.10 17.01
CA ILE A 188 -3.55 5.12 15.54
C ILE A 188 -3.72 3.70 15.02
N VAL A 189 -4.70 3.53 14.15
CA VAL A 189 -4.98 2.24 13.49
C VAL A 189 -4.46 2.31 12.07
N VAL A 190 -3.62 1.35 11.69
CA VAL A 190 -3.01 1.27 10.37
C VAL A 190 -3.43 0.00 9.66
N ASP A 191 -3.36 0.04 8.32
CA ASP A 191 -3.57 -1.10 7.43
C ASP A 191 -4.89 -1.85 7.67
N THR A 192 -5.96 -1.12 7.94
CA THR A 192 -7.30 -1.68 8.05
C THR A 192 -8.33 -0.77 7.38
N ASN A 193 -9.32 -1.38 6.78
CA ASN A 193 -10.45 -0.70 6.14
C ASN A 193 -11.81 -1.01 6.81
N LYS A 194 -11.79 -1.81 7.88
CA LYS A 194 -13.00 -2.22 8.60
C LYS A 194 -12.96 -1.65 10.02
N PRO A 195 -13.95 -0.87 10.43
CA PRO A 195 -14.01 -0.30 11.78
C PRO A 195 -14.39 -1.32 12.87
N GLN A 196 -14.73 -2.54 12.48
CA GLN A 196 -15.12 -3.63 13.39
C GLN A 196 -13.98 -4.66 13.43
N MET A 197 -13.08 -4.46 14.33
CA MET A 197 -12.08 -5.47 14.67
C MET A 197 -11.99 -5.65 16.18
#